data_84c58aac457f4d5524a4db38914f227d
#
_entry.id   84c58aac457f4d5524a4db38914f227d
#
_cell.length_a   1.000
_cell.length_b   1.000
_cell.length_c   1.000
_cell.angle_alpha   90.00
_cell.angle_beta   90.00
_cell.angle_gamma   90.00
#
_symmetry.space_group_name_H-M   'P 1'
#
loop_
_entity.id
_entity.type
_entity.pdbx_description
1 polymer ?
#
loop_
_entity_poly.entity_id
_entity_poly.type
_entity_poly.pdbx_seq_one_letter_code
_entity_poly.pdbx_strand_id
1 'polypeptide(L)'
;MRRGTSIALIALGIASLLSGSSQAAVTVLGNGLARTCFLAAEFGGGSAEEGVKACSDALEQMALPVRDRAATLVNRGILYSRLDEPQMAIADYDKGIAMEPSLGEAYVDRGASLIVLSRYDEAVQDIDKGIAMGSNRLQIAYYDRGIAQEALGNVRAAYEDYKKATEIDPEFTLASSELARFRVVRRHSDGT
;
A
#
# COMPACT_ATOMS: atom_id res chain seq x y z
N MET A 1 -3.98 38.68 14.87
CA MET A 1 -3.78 37.65 15.91
C MET A 1 -4.40 36.35 15.45
N ARG A 2 -3.60 35.42 14.96
CA ARG A 2 -4.08 34.06 14.58
C ARG A 2 -4.13 33.21 15.85
N ARG A 3 -5.32 32.83 16.28
CA ARG A 3 -5.52 31.92 17.39
C ARG A 3 -5.12 30.50 16.95
N GLY A 4 -3.99 30.04 17.42
CA GLY A 4 -3.55 28.67 17.19
C GLY A 4 -4.41 27.71 18.03
N THR A 5 -5.28 26.93 17.37
CA THR A 5 -5.96 25.78 17.99
C THR A 5 -4.97 24.63 18.05
N SER A 6 -4.48 24.28 19.22
CA SER A 6 -3.74 23.04 19.43
C SER A 6 -4.73 21.88 19.43
N ILE A 7 -4.60 20.97 18.46
CA ILE A 7 -5.37 19.74 18.39
C ILE A 7 -4.55 18.65 19.09
N ALA A 8 -5.06 18.13 20.21
CA ALA A 8 -4.49 16.93 20.82
C ALA A 8 -5.28 15.72 20.29
N LEU A 9 -4.57 14.82 19.63
CA LEU A 9 -5.10 13.56 19.13
C LEU A 9 -4.66 12.45 20.08
N ILE A 10 -5.63 11.69 20.58
CA ILE A 10 -5.39 10.52 21.43
C ILE A 10 -5.83 9.30 20.62
N ALA A 11 -4.89 8.47 20.25
CA ALA A 11 -5.16 7.18 19.64
C ALA A 11 -5.40 6.12 20.73
N LEU A 12 -6.50 5.43 20.67
CA LEU A 12 -6.85 4.36 21.59
C LEU A 12 -6.52 3.02 20.95
N GLY A 13 -5.34 2.50 21.27
CA GLY A 13 -4.93 1.11 21.06
C GLY A 13 -4.96 0.59 19.61
N ILE A 14 -3.85 0.04 19.17
CA ILE A 14 -3.72 -0.62 17.87
C ILE A 14 -4.43 -1.98 17.97
N ALA A 15 -5.61 -2.09 17.40
CA ALA A 15 -6.19 -3.38 17.08
C ALA A 15 -5.70 -3.77 15.68
N SER A 16 -4.67 -4.60 15.62
CA SER A 16 -4.13 -5.15 14.38
C SER A 16 -5.18 -6.07 13.73
N LEU A 17 -5.96 -5.51 12.84
CA LEU A 17 -6.69 -6.26 11.84
C LEU A 17 -6.07 -5.88 10.50
N LEU A 18 -5.01 -6.60 10.13
CA LEU A 18 -4.49 -6.62 8.76
C LEU A 18 -5.56 -7.28 7.85
N SER A 19 -6.61 -6.53 7.57
CA SER A 19 -7.65 -6.93 6.64
C SER A 19 -7.30 -6.35 5.28
N GLY A 20 -6.60 -7.16 4.48
CA GLY A 20 -6.60 -7.09 3.03
C GLY A 20 -6.48 -5.70 2.40
N SER A 21 -5.28 -5.08 2.47
CA SER A 21 -4.97 -4.02 1.53
C SER A 21 -5.10 -4.58 0.12
N SER A 22 -6.05 -4.04 -0.65
CA SER A 22 -6.22 -4.43 -2.05
C SER A 22 -5.07 -3.86 -2.86
N GLN A 23 -4.09 -4.69 -3.18
CA GLN A 23 -2.92 -4.32 -3.97
C GLN A 23 -3.26 -4.13 -5.45
N ALA A 24 -2.66 -3.14 -6.09
CA ALA A 24 -2.89 -2.85 -7.50
C ALA A 24 -1.95 -3.67 -8.39
N ALA A 25 -2.51 -4.63 -9.11
CA ALA A 25 -1.74 -5.35 -10.12
C ALA A 25 -1.34 -4.45 -11.29
N VAL A 26 -0.12 -4.58 -11.75
CA VAL A 26 0.40 -3.83 -12.90
C VAL A 26 0.03 -4.54 -14.19
N THR A 27 -0.66 -3.81 -15.09
CA THR A 27 -1.12 -4.37 -16.36
C THR A 27 0.04 -4.84 -17.23
N VAL A 28 -0.04 -6.09 -17.67
CA VAL A 28 0.89 -6.71 -18.62
C VAL A 28 0.26 -6.76 -20.00
N LEU A 29 0.91 -6.18 -20.99
CA LEU A 29 0.49 -6.25 -22.39
C LEU A 29 1.04 -7.55 -22.99
N GLY A 30 0.20 -8.57 -23.13
CA GLY A 30 0.61 -9.84 -23.72
C GLY A 30 -0.44 -10.93 -23.56
N ASN A 31 -0.23 -12.04 -24.28
CA ASN A 31 -1.03 -13.25 -24.15
C ASN A 31 -0.27 -14.32 -23.35
N GLY A 32 -0.98 -15.32 -22.81
CA GLY A 32 -0.36 -16.46 -22.15
C GLY A 32 -0.07 -16.24 -20.67
N LEU A 33 1.03 -16.79 -20.17
CA LEU A 33 1.34 -16.89 -18.73
C LEU A 33 1.44 -15.54 -18.03
N ALA A 34 2.03 -14.52 -18.66
CA ALA A 34 2.13 -13.18 -18.08
C ALA A 34 0.74 -12.53 -17.87
N ARG A 35 -0.18 -12.76 -18.81
CA ARG A 35 -1.57 -12.31 -18.64
C ARG A 35 -2.28 -13.10 -17.53
N THR A 36 -2.06 -14.40 -17.44
CA THR A 36 -2.62 -15.23 -16.35
C THR A 36 -2.11 -14.75 -15.00
N CYS A 37 -0.81 -14.43 -14.89
CA CYS A 37 -0.20 -13.81 -13.72
C CYS A 37 -0.92 -12.49 -13.33
N PHE A 38 -1.09 -11.58 -14.29
CA PHE A 38 -1.81 -10.32 -14.05
C PHE A 38 -3.24 -10.55 -13.56
N LEU A 39 -4.00 -11.43 -14.24
CA LEU A 39 -5.40 -11.69 -13.86
C LEU A 39 -5.52 -12.31 -12.47
N ALA A 40 -4.60 -13.18 -12.07
CA ALA A 40 -4.55 -13.74 -10.72
C ALA A 40 -4.24 -12.66 -9.68
N ALA A 41 -3.31 -11.75 -9.97
CA ALA A 41 -2.96 -10.64 -9.08
C ALA A 41 -4.09 -9.60 -8.98
N GLU A 42 -4.76 -9.27 -10.08
CA GLU A 42 -5.81 -8.22 -10.10
C GLU A 42 -7.14 -8.74 -9.53
N PHE A 43 -7.59 -9.88 -10.00
CA PHE A 43 -8.95 -10.35 -9.73
C PHE A 43 -9.03 -11.54 -8.77
N GLY A 44 -7.89 -12.10 -8.33
CA GLY A 44 -7.87 -13.26 -7.45
C GLY A 44 -8.43 -14.53 -8.13
N GLY A 45 -8.34 -14.65 -9.43
CA GLY A 45 -8.77 -15.83 -10.19
C GLY A 45 -7.87 -17.04 -9.90
N GLY A 46 -8.41 -18.11 -9.32
CA GLY A 46 -7.64 -19.25 -8.85
C GLY A 46 -7.03 -19.03 -7.46
N SER A 47 -6.10 -19.90 -7.06
CA SER A 47 -5.36 -19.72 -5.82
C SER A 47 -4.16 -18.78 -6.03
N ALA A 48 -3.70 -18.16 -4.94
CA ALA A 48 -2.51 -17.29 -5.01
C ALA A 48 -1.27 -18.09 -5.43
N GLU A 49 -1.16 -19.35 -5.02
CA GLU A 49 -0.07 -20.26 -5.41
C GLU A 49 -0.07 -20.55 -6.92
N GLU A 50 -1.24 -20.80 -7.50
CA GLU A 50 -1.37 -20.95 -8.97
C GLU A 50 -0.96 -19.68 -9.70
N GLY A 51 -1.33 -18.52 -9.15
CA GLY A 51 -0.90 -17.23 -9.65
C GLY A 51 0.61 -17.05 -9.58
N VAL A 52 1.24 -17.35 -8.45
CA VAL A 52 2.71 -17.32 -8.27
C VAL A 52 3.40 -18.23 -9.30
N LYS A 53 2.84 -19.43 -9.51
CA LYS A 53 3.36 -20.35 -10.53
C LYS A 53 3.26 -19.75 -11.92
N ALA A 54 2.13 -19.20 -12.31
CA ALA A 54 1.95 -18.58 -13.63
C ALA A 54 2.91 -17.40 -13.86
N CYS A 55 3.14 -16.56 -12.83
CA CYS A 55 4.11 -15.48 -12.89
C CYS A 55 5.54 -16.00 -13.05
N SER A 56 5.90 -17.05 -12.31
CA SER A 56 7.22 -17.67 -12.37
C SER A 56 7.48 -18.30 -13.74
N ASP A 57 6.52 -19.07 -14.24
CA ASP A 57 6.59 -19.66 -15.57
C ASP A 57 6.72 -18.56 -16.67
N ALA A 58 6.02 -17.44 -16.52
CA ALA A 58 6.14 -16.31 -17.44
C ALA A 58 7.55 -15.69 -17.42
N LEU A 59 8.12 -15.50 -16.23
CA LEU A 59 9.45 -14.92 -16.03
C LEU A 59 10.57 -15.82 -16.58
N GLU A 60 10.38 -17.14 -16.55
CA GLU A 60 11.36 -18.13 -16.99
C GLU A 60 11.23 -18.46 -18.48
N GLN A 61 10.00 -18.62 -18.97
CA GLN A 61 9.73 -19.21 -20.29
C GLN A 61 9.45 -18.17 -21.37
N MET A 62 9.17 -16.92 -21.00
CA MET A 62 8.79 -15.89 -21.94
C MET A 62 9.89 -14.83 -22.13
N ALA A 63 10.11 -14.42 -23.38
CA ALA A 63 10.91 -13.24 -23.72
C ALA A 63 10.08 -11.98 -23.49
N LEU A 64 9.90 -11.58 -22.23
CA LEU A 64 9.13 -10.40 -21.87
C LEU A 64 9.94 -9.11 -22.11
N PRO A 65 9.30 -8.06 -22.68
CA PRO A 65 9.84 -6.71 -22.64
C PRO A 65 10.18 -6.30 -21.20
N VAL A 66 11.13 -5.39 -21.02
CA VAL A 66 11.59 -4.96 -19.70
C VAL A 66 10.42 -4.52 -18.81
N ARG A 67 9.51 -3.70 -19.35
CA ARG A 67 8.32 -3.22 -18.64
C ARG A 67 7.39 -4.38 -18.23
N ASP A 68 7.13 -5.31 -19.13
CA ASP A 68 6.23 -6.45 -18.83
C ASP A 68 6.88 -7.41 -17.83
N ARG A 69 8.21 -7.57 -17.88
CA ARG A 69 8.96 -8.33 -16.89
C ARG A 69 8.90 -7.67 -15.53
N ALA A 70 9.07 -6.35 -15.44
CA ALA A 70 8.92 -5.58 -14.22
C ALA A 70 7.49 -5.72 -13.64
N ALA A 71 6.48 -5.55 -14.49
CA ALA A 71 5.08 -5.72 -14.12
C ALA A 71 4.76 -7.14 -13.61
N THR A 72 5.32 -8.17 -14.27
CA THR A 72 5.14 -9.57 -13.86
C THR A 72 5.78 -9.84 -12.48
N LEU A 73 6.93 -9.25 -12.19
CA LEU A 73 7.55 -9.32 -10.86
C LEU A 73 6.67 -8.64 -9.82
N VAL A 74 6.18 -7.43 -10.07
CA VAL A 74 5.27 -6.73 -9.16
C VAL A 74 4.01 -7.55 -8.89
N ASN A 75 3.40 -8.11 -9.93
CA ASN A 75 2.21 -8.95 -9.79
C ASN A 75 2.50 -10.23 -8.97
N ARG A 76 3.69 -10.84 -9.10
CA ARG A 76 4.09 -11.96 -8.27
C ARG A 76 4.31 -11.54 -6.82
N GLY A 77 4.87 -10.37 -6.58
CA GLY A 77 5.00 -9.77 -5.26
C GLY A 77 3.64 -9.59 -4.57
N ILE A 78 2.61 -9.11 -5.31
CA ILE A 78 1.24 -9.02 -4.81
C ILE A 78 0.71 -10.39 -4.36
N LEU A 79 0.95 -11.42 -5.14
CA LEU A 79 0.51 -12.77 -4.80
C LEU A 79 1.27 -13.34 -3.59
N TYR A 80 2.57 -13.08 -3.46
CA TYR A 80 3.32 -13.40 -2.25
C TYR A 80 2.79 -12.68 -1.01
N SER A 81 2.40 -11.41 -1.13
CA SER A 81 1.77 -10.69 -0.02
C SER A 81 0.44 -11.33 0.41
N ARG A 82 -0.35 -11.86 -0.54
CA ARG A 82 -1.59 -12.60 -0.23
C ARG A 82 -1.35 -13.95 0.43
N LEU A 83 -0.17 -14.53 0.24
CA LEU A 83 0.27 -15.76 0.90
C LEU A 83 0.94 -15.52 2.25
N ASP A 84 0.93 -14.27 2.74
CA ASP A 84 1.62 -13.87 3.97
C ASP A 84 3.14 -14.12 3.90
N GLU A 85 3.72 -13.90 2.71
CA GLU A 85 5.15 -14.03 2.42
C GLU A 85 5.77 -12.66 2.09
N PRO A 86 5.77 -11.69 3.00
CA PRO A 86 6.15 -10.30 2.72
C PRO A 86 7.61 -10.14 2.30
N GLN A 87 8.51 -11.02 2.74
CA GLN A 87 9.92 -10.98 2.33
C GLN A 87 10.08 -11.33 0.84
N MET A 88 9.33 -12.31 0.35
CA MET A 88 9.33 -12.70 -1.05
C MET A 88 8.69 -11.61 -1.91
N ALA A 89 7.61 -11.00 -1.41
CA ALA A 89 6.96 -9.87 -2.04
C ALA A 89 7.94 -8.70 -2.23
N ILE A 90 8.62 -8.27 -1.17
CA ILE A 90 9.61 -7.18 -1.21
C ILE A 90 10.73 -7.49 -2.22
N ALA A 91 11.25 -8.72 -2.22
CA ALA A 91 12.31 -9.11 -3.16
C ALA A 91 11.88 -8.98 -4.64
N ASP A 92 10.62 -9.25 -4.95
CA ASP A 92 10.08 -9.09 -6.29
C ASP A 92 9.77 -7.63 -6.62
N TYR A 93 9.24 -6.85 -5.67
CA TYR A 93 9.07 -5.40 -5.85
C TYR A 93 10.42 -4.70 -6.06
N ASP A 94 11.46 -5.05 -5.32
CA ASP A 94 12.81 -4.50 -5.50
C ASP A 94 13.32 -4.71 -6.92
N LYS A 95 13.15 -5.91 -7.47
CA LYS A 95 13.54 -6.22 -8.85
C LYS A 95 12.69 -5.45 -9.87
N GLY A 96 11.38 -5.40 -9.66
CA GLY A 96 10.45 -4.67 -10.52
C GLY A 96 10.78 -3.17 -10.56
N ILE A 97 10.98 -2.55 -9.41
CA ILE A 97 11.36 -1.14 -9.26
C ILE A 97 12.73 -0.86 -9.89
N ALA A 98 13.70 -1.76 -9.72
CA ALA A 98 15.01 -1.60 -10.32
C ALA A 98 14.96 -1.62 -11.86
N MET A 99 14.02 -2.36 -12.45
CA MET A 99 13.83 -2.45 -13.90
C MET A 99 12.99 -1.29 -14.45
N GLU A 100 11.96 -0.85 -13.70
CA GLU A 100 11.04 0.20 -14.09
C GLU A 100 10.73 1.11 -12.89
N PRO A 101 11.58 2.11 -12.60
CA PRO A 101 11.44 2.96 -11.42
C PRO A 101 10.20 3.87 -11.41
N SER A 102 9.45 3.92 -12.51
CA SER A 102 8.25 4.75 -12.63
C SER A 102 6.96 4.04 -12.17
N LEU A 103 7.03 2.79 -11.73
CA LEU A 103 5.89 2.02 -11.25
C LEU A 103 5.48 2.47 -9.84
N GLY A 104 4.67 3.52 -9.73
CA GLY A 104 4.21 4.08 -8.45
C GLY A 104 3.50 3.03 -7.57
N GLU A 105 2.72 2.14 -8.18
CA GLU A 105 2.03 1.03 -7.49
C GLU A 105 3.02 0.12 -6.76
N ALA A 106 4.16 -0.20 -7.39
CA ALA A 106 5.16 -1.09 -6.79
C ALA A 106 5.75 -0.52 -5.49
N TYR A 107 5.90 0.79 -5.40
CA TYR A 107 6.34 1.44 -4.15
C TYR A 107 5.25 1.38 -3.08
N VAL A 108 3.99 1.61 -3.42
CA VAL A 108 2.87 1.49 -2.46
C VAL A 108 2.78 0.05 -1.93
N ASP A 109 2.80 -0.94 -2.82
CA ASP A 109 2.68 -2.36 -2.45
C ASP A 109 3.89 -2.85 -1.64
N ARG A 110 5.11 -2.35 -1.95
CA ARG A 110 6.30 -2.62 -1.12
C ARG A 110 6.17 -1.98 0.25
N GLY A 111 5.67 -0.75 0.31
CA GLY A 111 5.36 -0.05 1.55
C GLY A 111 4.38 -0.82 2.43
N ALA A 112 3.31 -1.36 1.85
CA ALA A 112 2.36 -2.23 2.57
C ALA A 112 3.06 -3.48 3.14
N SER A 113 3.92 -4.14 2.36
CA SER A 113 4.69 -5.30 2.83
C SER A 113 5.72 -4.93 3.92
N LEU A 114 6.29 -3.73 3.86
CA LEU A 114 7.18 -3.21 4.92
C LEU A 114 6.42 -2.93 6.22
N ILE A 115 5.15 -2.49 6.15
CA ILE A 115 4.29 -2.34 7.33
C ILE A 115 4.08 -3.68 8.02
N VAL A 116 3.80 -4.75 7.27
CA VAL A 116 3.66 -6.12 7.81
C VAL A 116 4.92 -6.54 8.58
N LEU A 117 6.10 -6.12 8.11
CA LEU A 117 7.38 -6.39 8.78
C LEU A 117 7.74 -5.34 9.85
N SER A 118 6.84 -4.43 10.21
CA SER A 118 7.06 -3.34 11.16
C SER A 118 8.20 -2.39 10.77
N ARG A 119 8.57 -2.30 9.49
CA ARG A 119 9.58 -1.39 8.94
C ARG A 119 8.94 -0.06 8.53
N TYR A 120 8.34 0.61 9.50
CA TYR A 120 7.43 1.73 9.26
C TYR A 120 8.08 2.96 8.61
N ASP A 121 9.31 3.32 9.00
CA ASP A 121 10.02 4.46 8.38
C ASP A 121 10.28 4.24 6.89
N GLU A 122 10.64 3.02 6.50
CA GLU A 122 10.86 2.66 5.10
C GLU A 122 9.53 2.60 4.34
N ALA A 123 8.48 2.11 4.97
CA ALA A 123 7.15 2.09 4.41
C ALA A 123 6.65 3.51 4.07
N VAL A 124 6.80 4.47 4.99
CA VAL A 124 6.44 5.87 4.74
C VAL A 124 7.20 6.42 3.54
N GLN A 125 8.52 6.19 3.46
CA GLN A 125 9.32 6.68 2.32
C GLN A 125 8.88 6.11 0.98
N ASP A 126 8.54 4.83 0.94
CA ASP A 126 8.09 4.16 -0.26
C ASP A 126 6.69 4.63 -0.68
N ILE A 127 5.76 4.69 0.27
CA ILE A 127 4.40 5.17 -0.01
C ILE A 127 4.42 6.63 -0.47
N ASP A 128 5.27 7.49 0.11
CA ASP A 128 5.47 8.87 -0.35
C ASP A 128 5.89 8.92 -1.83
N LYS A 129 6.81 8.04 -2.25
CA LYS A 129 7.21 7.93 -3.66
C LYS A 129 6.05 7.49 -4.55
N GLY A 130 5.29 6.48 -4.12
CA GLY A 130 4.13 6.00 -4.86
C GLY A 130 3.05 7.07 -5.02
N ILE A 131 2.77 7.85 -3.97
CA ILE A 131 1.84 8.98 -4.02
C ILE A 131 2.35 10.06 -4.98
N ALA A 132 3.62 10.42 -4.89
CA ALA A 132 4.24 11.44 -5.76
C ALA A 132 4.24 11.05 -7.25
N MET A 133 4.30 9.75 -7.53
CA MET A 133 4.22 9.20 -8.90
C MET A 133 2.78 9.05 -9.42
N GLY A 134 1.79 9.37 -8.61
CA GLY A 134 0.38 9.33 -9.01
C GLY A 134 -0.17 7.91 -9.10
N SER A 135 0.13 7.07 -8.09
CA SER A 135 -0.52 5.77 -7.96
C SER A 135 -2.03 5.86 -8.17
N ASN A 136 -2.60 4.91 -8.89
CA ASN A 136 -4.03 4.89 -9.21
C ASN A 136 -4.92 4.52 -8.00
N ARG A 137 -4.32 4.19 -6.85
CA ARG A 137 -5.00 3.80 -5.60
C ARG A 137 -4.60 4.69 -4.43
N LEU A 138 -4.71 6.00 -4.63
CA LEU A 138 -4.28 6.98 -3.63
C LEU A 138 -4.98 6.80 -2.28
N GLN A 139 -6.25 6.39 -2.23
CA GLN A 139 -6.97 6.13 -0.98
C GLN A 139 -6.28 5.03 -0.15
N ILE A 140 -5.76 3.98 -0.80
CA ILE A 140 -5.02 2.91 -0.14
C ILE A 140 -3.65 3.40 0.31
N ALA A 141 -2.95 4.13 -0.57
CA ALA A 141 -1.63 4.67 -0.24
C ALA A 141 -1.70 5.59 1.00
N TYR A 142 -2.69 6.49 1.08
CA TYR A 142 -2.89 7.32 2.27
C TYR A 142 -3.28 6.49 3.49
N TYR A 143 -4.13 5.48 3.34
CA TYR A 143 -4.50 4.60 4.44
C TYR A 143 -3.29 3.85 5.00
N ASP A 144 -2.50 3.22 4.16
CA ASP A 144 -1.30 2.47 4.55
C ASP A 144 -0.25 3.39 5.19
N ARG A 145 -0.05 4.61 4.63
CA ARG A 145 0.83 5.59 5.26
C ARG A 145 0.32 6.02 6.62
N GLY A 146 -0.99 6.18 6.77
CA GLY A 146 -1.64 6.44 8.06
C GLY A 146 -1.32 5.37 9.10
N ILE A 147 -1.39 4.08 8.73
CA ILE A 147 -1.00 2.96 9.61
C ILE A 147 0.46 3.10 10.03
N ALA A 148 1.38 3.31 9.08
CA ALA A 148 2.80 3.45 9.38
C ALA A 148 3.08 4.67 10.28
N GLN A 149 2.45 5.81 10.01
CA GLN A 149 2.58 7.02 10.82
C GLN A 149 2.04 6.82 12.24
N GLU A 150 0.93 6.11 12.40
CA GLU A 150 0.37 5.80 13.73
C GLU A 150 1.33 4.90 14.52
N ALA A 151 1.90 3.88 13.90
CA ALA A 151 2.87 2.99 14.51
C ALA A 151 4.16 3.72 14.94
N LEU A 152 4.57 4.76 14.21
CA LEU A 152 5.68 5.65 14.56
C LEU A 152 5.33 6.68 15.64
N GLY A 153 4.07 6.71 16.12
CA GLY A 153 3.59 7.69 17.09
C GLY A 153 3.25 9.06 16.50
N ASN A 154 3.27 9.21 15.18
CA ASN A 154 2.95 10.45 14.47
C ASN A 154 1.43 10.61 14.30
N VAL A 155 0.70 10.60 15.43
CA VAL A 155 -0.77 10.50 15.51
C VAL A 155 -1.50 11.54 14.65
N ARG A 156 -0.96 12.76 14.56
CA ARG A 156 -1.55 13.82 13.73
C ARG A 156 -1.43 13.52 12.24
N ALA A 157 -0.27 13.04 11.80
CA ALA A 157 -0.05 12.66 10.41
C ALA A 157 -0.96 11.50 10.02
N ALA A 158 -1.07 10.48 10.87
CA ALA A 158 -1.99 9.36 10.67
C ALA A 158 -3.44 9.82 10.51
N TYR A 159 -3.91 10.72 11.36
CA TYR A 159 -5.27 11.28 11.25
C TYR A 159 -5.50 11.99 9.91
N GLU A 160 -4.56 12.83 9.48
CA GLU A 160 -4.69 13.55 8.21
C GLU A 160 -4.66 12.57 7.00
N ASP A 161 -3.87 11.51 7.09
CA ASP A 161 -3.79 10.48 6.08
C ASP A 161 -5.08 9.66 5.99
N TYR A 162 -5.63 9.18 7.09
CA TYR A 162 -6.93 8.48 7.08
C TYR A 162 -8.06 9.39 6.60
N LYS A 163 -8.03 10.66 6.99
CA LYS A 163 -8.99 11.65 6.50
C LYS A 163 -8.84 11.83 4.98
N LYS A 164 -7.60 11.91 4.47
CA LYS A 164 -7.34 12.04 3.05
C LYS A 164 -7.83 10.83 2.26
N ALA A 165 -7.63 9.62 2.79
CA ALA A 165 -8.15 8.39 2.21
C ALA A 165 -9.69 8.43 2.08
N THR A 166 -10.41 8.89 3.10
CA THR A 166 -11.88 9.02 3.05
C THR A 166 -12.38 10.17 2.18
N GLU A 167 -11.59 11.23 2.00
CA GLU A 167 -11.90 12.30 1.06
C GLU A 167 -11.80 11.83 -0.40
N ILE A 168 -10.84 10.93 -0.69
CA ILE A 168 -10.65 10.36 -2.03
C ILE A 168 -11.73 9.32 -2.32
N ASP A 169 -12.00 8.44 -1.37
CA ASP A 169 -13.02 7.41 -1.47
C ASP A 169 -13.87 7.39 -0.19
N PRO A 170 -15.05 8.04 -0.21
CA PRO A 170 -15.95 8.06 0.96
C PRO A 170 -16.48 6.69 1.36
N GLU A 171 -16.45 5.71 0.46
CA GLU A 171 -16.90 4.34 0.72
C GLU A 171 -15.79 3.44 1.25
N PHE A 172 -14.58 3.95 1.37
CA PHE A 172 -13.44 3.21 1.92
C PHE A 172 -13.56 3.06 3.44
N THR A 173 -14.30 2.03 3.85
CA THR A 173 -14.70 1.79 5.25
C THR A 173 -13.52 1.57 6.19
N LEU A 174 -12.38 1.06 5.71
CA LEU A 174 -11.18 0.87 6.53
C LEU A 174 -10.69 2.21 7.08
N ALA A 175 -10.50 3.21 6.23
CA ALA A 175 -10.03 4.52 6.66
C ALA A 175 -11.04 5.24 7.56
N SER A 176 -12.34 5.14 7.27
CA SER A 176 -13.38 5.76 8.11
C SER A 176 -13.48 5.09 9.50
N SER A 177 -13.24 3.79 9.59
CA SER A 177 -13.17 3.08 10.86
C SER A 177 -11.98 3.52 11.71
N GLU A 178 -10.82 3.75 11.09
CA GLU A 178 -9.65 4.28 11.79
C GLU A 178 -9.90 5.71 12.27
N LEU A 179 -10.47 6.57 11.45
CA LEU A 179 -10.83 7.95 11.86
C LEU A 179 -11.75 7.99 13.08
N ALA A 180 -12.68 7.05 13.21
CA ALA A 180 -13.60 7.00 14.34
C ALA A 180 -12.89 6.77 15.69
N ARG A 181 -11.67 6.24 15.69
CA ARG A 181 -10.83 6.04 16.88
C ARG A 181 -10.19 7.33 17.38
N PHE A 182 -10.10 8.37 16.56
CA PHE A 182 -9.44 9.62 16.93
C PHE A 182 -10.42 10.58 17.60
N ARG A 183 -10.02 11.12 18.75
CA ARG A 183 -10.73 12.20 19.45
C ARG A 183 -10.05 13.52 19.17
N VAL A 184 -10.76 14.42 18.51
CA VAL A 184 -10.31 15.81 18.36
C VAL A 184 -10.66 16.59 19.63
N VAL A 185 -9.67 16.86 20.46
CA VAL A 185 -9.84 17.68 21.66
C VAL A 185 -9.44 19.11 21.31
N ARG A 186 -10.41 20.03 21.30
CA ARG A 186 -10.14 21.46 21.23
C ARG A 186 -9.70 21.95 22.61
N ARG A 187 -8.44 22.29 22.77
CA ARG A 187 -8.02 23.02 23.96
C ARG A 187 -8.58 24.45 23.87
N HIS A 188 -9.50 24.80 24.76
CA HIS A 188 -9.80 26.20 25.03
C HIS A 188 -8.52 26.79 25.62
N SER A 189 -7.95 27.78 24.96
CA SER A 189 -7.00 28.67 25.61
C SER A 189 -7.84 29.57 26.53
N ASP A 190 -8.00 29.17 27.78
CA ASP A 190 -8.50 30.08 28.80
C ASP A 190 -7.49 31.22 28.88
N GLY A 191 -7.91 32.38 28.34
CA GLY A 191 -7.13 33.61 28.42
C GLY A 191 -7.07 34.06 29.87
N THR A 192 -5.88 34.12 30.41
CA THR A 192 -5.53 34.97 31.53
C THR A 192 -4.99 36.28 31.02
#